data_422e4ca0402b1f88dffc04b7017ec931
#
_entry.id   422e4ca0402b1f88dffc04b7017ec931
#
_cell.length_a   1.000
_cell.length_b   1.000
_cell.length_c   1.000
_cell.angle_alpha   90.00
_cell.angle_beta   90.00
_cell.angle_gamma   90.00
#
_symmetry.space_group_name_H-M   'P 1'
#
loop_
_entity.id
_entity.type
_entity.pdbx_description
1 polymer ?
#
loop_
_entity_poly.entity_id
_entity_poly.type
_entity_poly.pdbx_seq_one_letter_code
_entity_poly.pdbx_strand_id
1 'polypeptide(L)'
;MAGFDYSSSNTRYQRLRRLALRRDGYRCQEAKRYGRSEPATTVHHIWPVEDFPEYAYCLWNLVSLSSSAHDEMHDRKTRKLTAKGIAWKNRTPPPSTEEE
;
A
#
# COMPACT_ATOMS: atom_id res chain seq x y z
N MET A 1 -5.45 9.75 -19.45
CA MET A 1 -5.28 8.39 -18.98
C MET A 1 -5.93 8.18 -17.63
N ALA A 2 -6.65 7.12 -17.49
CA ALA A 2 -7.35 6.85 -16.25
C ALA A 2 -6.37 6.27 -15.23
N GLY A 3 -6.47 6.71 -14.00
CA GLY A 3 -5.73 6.11 -12.92
C GLY A 3 -6.36 4.81 -12.47
N PHE A 4 -5.78 4.21 -11.45
CA PHE A 4 -6.35 2.99 -10.89
C PHE A 4 -7.71 3.28 -10.27
N ASP A 5 -8.65 2.37 -10.46
CA ASP A 5 -10.01 2.55 -9.94
C ASP A 5 -10.08 2.07 -8.49
N TYR A 6 -10.20 3.02 -7.57
CA TYR A 6 -10.32 2.72 -6.13
C TYR A 6 -11.78 2.73 -5.66
N SER A 7 -12.73 2.87 -6.58
CA SER A 7 -14.14 3.01 -6.21
C SER A 7 -14.72 1.68 -5.73
N SER A 8 -15.91 1.78 -5.13
CA SER A 8 -16.60 0.60 -4.64
C SER A 8 -16.99 -0.36 -5.75
N SER A 9 -17.01 0.12 -7.01
CA SER A 9 -17.35 -0.76 -8.13
C SER A 9 -16.20 -1.67 -8.52
N ASN A 10 -14.97 -1.38 -8.08
CA ASN A 10 -13.86 -2.31 -8.31
C ASN A 10 -13.86 -3.33 -7.20
N THR A 11 -14.72 -4.34 -7.33
CA THR A 11 -14.92 -5.32 -6.26
C THR A 11 -13.68 -6.16 -6.01
N ARG A 12 -12.87 -6.40 -7.03
CA ARG A 12 -11.63 -7.15 -6.86
C ARG A 12 -10.67 -6.40 -5.93
N TYR A 13 -10.50 -5.10 -6.16
CA TYR A 13 -9.64 -4.32 -5.30
C TYR A 13 -10.21 -4.19 -3.89
N GLN A 14 -11.52 -3.98 -3.77
CA GLN A 14 -12.13 -3.82 -2.45
C GLN A 14 -11.98 -5.08 -1.60
N ARG A 15 -12.04 -6.25 -2.22
CA ARG A 15 -11.80 -7.49 -1.51
C ARG A 15 -10.37 -7.57 -0.99
N LEU A 16 -9.40 -7.24 -1.84
CA LEU A 16 -8.00 -7.26 -1.43
C LEU A 16 -7.72 -6.23 -0.34
N ARG A 17 -8.36 -5.07 -0.44
CA ARG A 17 -8.23 -4.03 0.57
C ARG A 17 -8.68 -4.55 1.94
N ARG A 18 -9.83 -5.23 1.98
CA ARG A 18 -10.30 -5.79 3.24
C ARG A 18 -9.35 -6.86 3.78
N LEU A 19 -8.79 -7.67 2.88
CA LEU A 19 -7.83 -8.70 3.30
C LEU A 19 -6.58 -8.08 3.89
N ALA A 20 -6.09 -6.99 3.28
CA ALA A 20 -4.91 -6.30 3.80
C ALA A 20 -5.19 -5.72 5.18
N LEU A 21 -6.34 -5.06 5.34
CA LEU A 21 -6.70 -4.50 6.64
C LEU A 21 -6.79 -5.56 7.72
N ARG A 22 -7.42 -6.70 7.39
CA ARG A 22 -7.52 -7.79 8.36
C ARG A 22 -6.16 -8.39 8.70
N ARG A 23 -5.33 -8.63 7.68
CA ARG A 23 -3.98 -9.15 7.90
C ARG A 23 -3.21 -8.25 8.85
N ASP A 24 -3.38 -6.93 8.70
CA ASP A 24 -2.64 -5.94 9.48
C ASP A 24 -3.36 -5.55 10.77
N GLY A 25 -4.44 -6.24 11.10
CA GLY A 25 -5.17 -6.00 12.35
C GLY A 25 -5.78 -4.61 12.45
N TYR A 26 -6.06 -3.98 11.31
CA TYR A 26 -6.63 -2.63 11.25
C TYR A 26 -5.73 -1.60 11.94
N ARG A 27 -4.40 -1.87 11.93
CA ARG A 27 -3.42 -0.98 12.54
C ARG A 27 -2.48 -0.43 11.49
N CYS A 28 -2.08 0.82 11.67
CA CYS A 28 -1.13 1.47 10.79
C CYS A 28 0.24 0.79 10.92
N GLN A 29 0.72 0.19 9.84
CA GLN A 29 1.97 -0.56 9.88
C GLN A 29 3.19 0.35 10.00
N GLU A 30 3.10 1.58 9.52
CA GLU A 30 4.20 2.54 9.71
C GLU A 30 4.33 2.93 11.18
N ALA A 31 3.21 3.23 11.84
CA ALA A 31 3.24 3.55 13.26
C ALA A 31 3.77 2.38 14.08
N LYS A 32 3.37 1.15 13.70
CA LYS A 32 3.79 -0.05 14.40
C LYS A 32 5.31 -0.22 14.39
N ARG A 33 5.95 0.18 13.29
CA ARG A 33 7.41 0.09 13.20
C ARG A 33 8.12 0.90 14.27
N TYR A 34 7.45 1.92 14.80
CA TYR A 34 8.01 2.79 15.83
C TYR A 34 7.38 2.53 17.19
N GLY A 35 6.73 1.39 17.35
CA GLY A 35 6.15 1.02 18.63
C GLY A 35 4.87 1.73 18.98
N ARG A 36 4.24 2.40 18.02
CA ARG A 36 2.97 3.11 18.27
C ARG A 36 1.81 2.29 17.73
N SER A 37 0.65 2.52 18.30
CA SER A 37 -0.57 1.85 17.87
C SER A 37 -1.55 2.92 17.38
N GLU A 38 -1.78 2.94 16.07
CA GLU A 38 -2.73 3.85 15.44
C GLU A 38 -3.64 3.05 14.51
N PRO A 39 -4.91 3.41 14.43
CA PRO A 39 -5.79 2.70 13.51
C PRO A 39 -5.41 2.95 12.05
N ALA A 40 -5.60 1.95 11.22
CA ALA A 40 -5.42 2.09 9.79
C ALA A 40 -6.77 2.43 9.16
N THR A 41 -6.78 3.42 8.29
CA THR A 41 -7.99 3.84 7.59
C THR A 41 -7.83 3.78 6.08
N THR A 42 -6.62 3.48 5.60
CA THR A 42 -6.37 3.43 4.17
C THR A 42 -5.40 2.30 3.87
N VAL A 43 -5.33 1.93 2.60
CA VAL A 43 -4.42 0.89 2.14
C VAL A 43 -3.60 1.48 1.01
N HIS A 44 -2.29 1.28 1.11
CA HIS A 44 -1.30 1.90 0.23
C HIS A 44 -0.69 0.84 -0.68
N HIS A 45 -0.56 1.16 -1.97
CA HIS A 45 0.23 0.34 -2.89
C HIS A 45 1.70 0.66 -2.66
N ILE A 46 2.46 -0.31 -2.16
CA ILE A 46 3.88 -0.11 -1.84
C ILE A 46 4.68 0.16 -3.11
N TRP A 47 4.47 -0.64 -4.15
CA TRP A 47 5.00 -0.40 -5.48
C TRP A 47 3.90 0.32 -6.26
N PRO A 48 4.12 1.58 -6.66
CA PRO A 48 3.04 2.39 -7.25
C PRO A 48 2.46 1.76 -8.51
N VAL A 49 1.14 1.76 -8.58
CA VAL A 49 0.42 1.15 -9.70
C VAL A 49 0.76 1.83 -11.02
N GLU A 50 1.00 3.14 -10.99
CA GLU A 50 1.31 3.86 -12.23
C GLU A 50 2.58 3.32 -12.88
N ASP A 51 3.55 2.92 -12.08
CA ASP A 51 4.81 2.40 -12.60
C ASP A 51 4.84 0.88 -12.65
N PHE A 52 4.03 0.24 -11.83
CA PHE A 52 4.05 -1.23 -11.68
C PHE A 52 2.62 -1.77 -11.71
N PRO A 53 1.90 -1.60 -12.85
CA PRO A 53 0.51 -2.05 -12.91
C PRO A 53 0.34 -3.54 -12.69
N GLU A 54 1.39 -4.32 -12.93
CA GLU A 54 1.32 -5.76 -12.71
C GLU A 54 1.15 -6.13 -11.25
N TYR A 55 1.43 -5.21 -10.32
CA TYR A 55 1.29 -5.48 -8.89
C TYR A 55 0.03 -4.86 -8.30
N ALA A 56 -0.87 -4.33 -9.15
CA ALA A 56 -2.05 -3.61 -8.68
C ALA A 56 -2.97 -4.47 -7.82
N TYR A 57 -3.05 -5.76 -8.11
CA TYR A 57 -3.94 -6.68 -7.40
C TYR A 57 -3.18 -7.73 -6.60
N CYS A 58 -1.99 -7.39 -6.15
CA CYS A 58 -1.18 -8.31 -5.35
C CYS A 58 -1.30 -7.94 -3.88
N LEU A 59 -1.79 -8.87 -3.07
CA LEU A 59 -1.98 -8.59 -1.64
C LEU A 59 -0.67 -8.19 -0.96
N TRP A 60 0.45 -8.81 -1.35
CA TRP A 60 1.74 -8.47 -0.75
C TRP A 60 2.13 -7.01 -1.01
N ASN A 61 1.56 -6.39 -2.05
CA ASN A 61 1.87 -5.01 -2.41
C ASN A 61 1.00 -4.00 -1.68
N LEU A 62 0.11 -4.45 -0.79
CA LEU A 62 -0.80 -3.58 -0.06
C LEU A 62 -0.40 -3.54 1.41
N VAL A 63 -0.40 -2.34 1.99
CA VAL A 63 -0.11 -2.16 3.40
C VAL A 63 -1.10 -1.18 4.00
N SER A 64 -1.56 -1.49 5.22
CA SER A 64 -2.55 -0.68 5.92
C SER A 64 -1.86 0.46 6.64
N LEU A 65 -2.37 1.67 6.46
CA LEU A 65 -1.77 2.89 7.03
C LEU A 65 -2.85 3.81 7.57
N SER A 66 -2.46 4.68 8.51
CA SER A 66 -3.30 5.82 8.86
C SER A 66 -3.27 6.83 7.71
N SER A 67 -4.22 7.76 7.69
CA SER A 67 -4.25 8.79 6.65
C SER A 67 -2.98 9.61 6.65
N SER A 68 -2.49 10.00 7.82
CA SER A 68 -1.29 10.82 7.89
C SER A 68 -0.06 10.07 7.43
N ALA A 69 0.05 8.78 7.78
CA ALA A 69 1.16 7.97 7.31
C ALA A 69 1.11 7.81 5.80
N HIS A 70 -0.08 7.61 5.25
CA HIS A 70 -0.24 7.48 3.80
C HIS A 70 0.17 8.76 3.09
N ASP A 71 -0.21 9.92 3.65
CA ASP A 71 0.17 11.19 3.05
C ASP A 71 1.68 11.38 3.00
N GLU A 72 2.41 10.74 3.90
CA GLU A 72 3.86 10.86 3.94
C GLU A 72 4.57 9.97 2.91
N MET A 73 3.84 9.11 2.22
CA MET A 73 4.46 8.18 1.26
C MET A 73 4.69 8.82 -0.11
N HIS A 74 3.95 9.87 -0.43
CA HIS A 74 4.05 10.52 -1.74
C HIS A 74 4.27 12.02 -1.58
N ASP A 75 5.06 12.59 -2.49
CA ASP A 75 5.22 14.03 -2.57
C ASP A 75 3.91 14.64 -3.08
N ARG A 76 3.44 15.70 -2.42
CA ARG A 76 2.14 16.28 -2.75
C ARG A 76 2.10 16.88 -4.14
N LYS A 77 3.22 17.41 -4.60
CA LYS A 77 3.27 18.09 -5.90
C LYS A 77 3.58 17.13 -7.03
N THR A 78 4.60 16.31 -6.86
CA THR A 78 5.05 15.44 -7.94
C THR A 78 4.36 14.08 -7.93
N ARG A 79 3.76 13.69 -6.81
CA ARG A 79 3.12 12.40 -6.60
C ARG A 79 4.09 11.23 -6.60
N LYS A 80 5.38 11.52 -6.66
CA LYS A 80 6.40 10.48 -6.57
C LYS A 80 6.57 10.04 -5.14
N LEU A 81 7.10 8.84 -4.93
CA LEU A 81 7.36 8.34 -3.59
C LEU A 81 8.38 9.22 -2.88
N THR A 82 8.12 9.49 -1.62
CA THR A 82 9.08 10.14 -0.74
C THR A 82 10.13 9.12 -0.31
N ALA A 83 11.13 9.59 0.46
CA ALA A 83 12.12 8.67 1.04
C ALA A 83 11.43 7.59 1.88
N LYS A 84 10.37 7.95 2.60
CA LYS A 84 9.61 7.00 3.40
C LYS A 84 8.91 5.96 2.53
N GLY A 85 8.29 6.40 1.44
CA GLY A 85 7.65 5.49 0.49
C GLY A 85 8.65 4.57 -0.17
N ILE A 86 9.84 5.09 -0.51
CA ILE A 86 10.89 4.29 -1.12
C ILE A 86 11.42 3.27 -0.11
N ALA A 87 11.53 3.64 1.16
CA ALA A 87 11.98 2.70 2.19
C ALA A 87 11.03 1.51 2.30
N TRP A 88 9.72 1.75 2.24
CA TRP A 88 8.75 0.67 2.23
C TRP A 88 8.93 -0.22 1.01
N LYS A 89 9.11 0.38 -0.16
CA LYS A 89 9.33 -0.35 -1.39
C LYS A 89 10.57 -1.25 -1.28
N ASN A 90 11.66 -0.71 -0.74
CA ASN A 90 12.90 -1.48 -0.62
C ASN A 90 12.79 -2.63 0.36
N ARG A 91 11.94 -2.50 1.37
CA ARG A 91 11.75 -3.58 2.34
C ARG A 91 10.75 -4.63 1.87
N THR A 92 10.08 -4.38 0.74
CA THR A 92 9.01 -5.26 0.26
C THR A 92 9.32 -5.68 -1.17
N PRO A 93 10.36 -6.48 -1.39
CA PRO A 93 10.65 -6.92 -2.76
C PRO A 93 9.54 -7.83 -3.25
N PRO A 94 9.24 -7.80 -4.55
CA PRO A 94 8.24 -8.72 -5.09
C PRO A 94 8.64 -10.15 -4.79
N PRO A 95 7.66 -11.01 -4.45
CA PRO A 95 7.99 -12.39 -4.18
C PRO A 95 8.59 -13.06 -5.41
N SER A 96 9.55 -13.94 -5.15
CA SER A 96 10.14 -14.69 -6.24
C SER A 96 9.12 -15.66 -6.79
N THR A 97 9.07 -15.79 -8.12
CA THR A 97 8.18 -16.75 -8.74
C THR A 97 8.95 -17.88 -9.37
N GLU A 98 10.22 -17.97 -9.11
CA GLU A 98 10.99 -18.96 -9.83
C GLU A 98 11.17 -20.22 -9.09
N GLU A 99 10.71 -20.37 -7.91
CA GLU A 99 10.82 -21.59 -7.24
C GLU A 99 9.85 -22.55 -7.65
N GLU A 100 8.94 -22.30 -8.52
CA GLU A 100 8.06 -23.34 -8.91
C GLU A 100 8.63 -24.17 -9.90
#